data_bb3246d556f224f0f9090213d307f83d
#
_entry.id   bb3246d556f224f0f9090213d307f83d
#
_cell.length_a   1.000
_cell.length_b   1.000
_cell.length_c   1.000
_cell.angle_alpha   90.00
_cell.angle_beta   90.00
_cell.angle_gamma   90.00
#
_symmetry.space_group_name_H-M   'P 1'
#
loop_
_entity.id
_entity.type
_entity.pdbx_description
1 polymer ?
#
loop_
_entity_poly.entity_id
_entity_poly.type
_entity_poly.pdbx_seq_one_letter_code
_entity_poly.pdbx_strand_id
1 'polypeptide(L)'
;MNFPIPKISLLKVSFFLLIAIAAIAGSFLLDDPVSKLVQASNHGQWKHKPVAGLLSHYGDWPELMVLGGIGFLVAWRLRNVRWQRLLLAAMIASTLAGMTVNLSRLTTGRTRPRAVAEQGWYGPKNGEKWLIGVADFNSFPSGHTATAFGFAGVFLFAAPGWGLLAIVVASAVAISRILLGAHHPSDVITAATVALGIAWLVWEFLGRRGRVDRAIRQPRISIKQERSSVSSTPQEPDDRGRQDR
;
A
#
# COMPACT_ATOMS: atom_id res chain seq x y z
N MET A 1 10.30 -8.58 26.45
CA MET A 1 9.96 -7.25 25.89
C MET A 1 8.50 -7.26 25.46
N ASN A 2 7.60 -6.72 26.28
CA ASN A 2 6.18 -6.58 25.92
C ASN A 2 6.03 -5.38 24.98
N PHE A 3 5.83 -5.65 23.68
CA PHE A 3 5.49 -4.62 22.73
C PHE A 3 4.01 -4.26 22.93
N PRO A 4 3.66 -3.00 23.21
CA PRO A 4 2.27 -2.62 23.30
C PRO A 4 1.62 -2.83 21.93
N ILE A 5 0.73 -3.83 21.86
CA ILE A 5 -0.13 -4.04 20.70
C ILE A 5 -1.00 -2.78 20.57
N PRO A 6 -1.09 -2.17 19.39
CA PRO A 6 -1.92 -1.00 19.21
C PRO A 6 -3.37 -1.32 19.53
N LYS A 7 -4.00 -0.52 20.36
CA LYS A 7 -5.46 -0.52 20.49
C LYS A 7 -6.04 -0.01 19.16
N ILE A 8 -6.16 -0.90 18.18
CA ILE A 8 -6.88 -0.60 16.94
C ILE A 8 -8.34 -0.54 17.34
N SER A 9 -9.00 0.56 17.08
CA SER A 9 -10.44 0.69 17.32
C SER A 9 -11.16 -0.34 16.45
N LEU A 10 -11.75 -1.35 17.06
CA LEU A 10 -12.54 -2.39 16.38
C LEU A 10 -13.59 -1.77 15.46
N LEU A 11 -14.22 -0.68 15.89
CA LEU A 11 -15.21 0.05 15.09
C LEU A 11 -14.62 0.57 13.76
N LYS A 12 -13.39 1.13 13.78
CA LYS A 12 -12.72 1.61 12.56
C LYS A 12 -12.37 0.47 11.61
N VAL A 13 -11.89 -0.64 12.15
CA VAL A 13 -11.59 -1.84 11.36
C VAL A 13 -12.86 -2.42 10.75
N SER A 14 -13.92 -2.57 11.53
CA SER A 14 -15.22 -3.08 11.04
C SER A 14 -15.80 -2.18 9.95
N PHE A 15 -15.74 -0.87 10.12
CA PHE A 15 -16.20 0.09 9.11
C PHE A 15 -15.39 -0.02 7.81
N PHE A 16 -14.06 -0.11 7.92
CA PHE A 16 -13.20 -0.31 6.74
C PHE A 16 -13.50 -1.63 6.03
N LEU A 17 -13.68 -2.73 6.78
CA LEU A 17 -14.03 -4.03 6.22
C LEU A 17 -15.38 -4.01 5.52
N LEU A 18 -16.39 -3.34 6.09
CA LEU A 18 -17.71 -3.20 5.45
C LEU A 18 -17.61 -2.46 4.11
N ILE A 19 -16.88 -1.33 4.07
CA ILE A 19 -16.64 -0.60 2.82
C ILE A 19 -15.89 -1.48 1.82
N ALA A 20 -14.87 -2.20 2.25
CA ALA A 20 -14.08 -3.08 1.39
C ALA A 20 -14.95 -4.18 0.78
N ILE A 21 -15.77 -4.86 1.61
CA ILE A 21 -16.69 -5.90 1.15
C ILE A 21 -17.73 -5.33 0.18
N ALA A 22 -18.32 -4.17 0.50
CA ALA A 22 -19.30 -3.52 -0.38
C ALA A 22 -18.68 -3.11 -1.72
N ALA A 23 -17.47 -2.57 -1.72
CA ALA A 23 -16.74 -2.20 -2.92
C ALA A 23 -16.41 -3.42 -3.79
N ILE A 24 -15.92 -4.51 -3.17
CA ILE A 24 -15.64 -5.77 -3.86
C ILE A 24 -16.94 -6.35 -4.44
N ALA A 25 -18.00 -6.49 -3.64
CA ALA A 25 -19.27 -7.05 -4.09
C ALA A 25 -19.89 -6.21 -5.22
N GLY A 26 -19.91 -4.90 -5.06
CA GLY A 26 -20.41 -3.97 -6.09
C GLY A 26 -19.60 -4.03 -7.40
N SER A 27 -18.30 -4.28 -7.33
CA SER A 27 -17.43 -4.35 -8.50
C SER A 27 -17.74 -5.54 -9.42
N PHE A 28 -18.29 -6.64 -8.90
CA PHE A 28 -18.74 -7.77 -9.71
C PHE A 28 -19.91 -7.39 -10.64
N LEU A 29 -20.74 -6.44 -10.25
CA LEU A 29 -21.83 -5.94 -11.11
C LEU A 29 -21.29 -5.19 -12.34
N LEU A 30 -20.05 -4.73 -12.30
CA LEU A 30 -19.39 -4.00 -13.39
C LEU A 30 -18.63 -4.93 -14.35
N ASP A 31 -18.44 -6.20 -14.00
CA ASP A 31 -17.61 -7.12 -14.79
C ASP A 31 -18.14 -7.32 -16.20
N ASP A 32 -19.41 -7.68 -16.33
CA ASP A 32 -20.04 -7.94 -17.63
C ASP A 32 -20.14 -6.68 -18.52
N PRO A 33 -20.69 -5.56 -18.04
CA PRO A 33 -20.83 -4.38 -18.89
C PRO A 33 -19.47 -3.81 -19.33
N VAL A 34 -18.49 -3.78 -18.44
CA VAL A 34 -17.16 -3.27 -18.76
C VAL A 34 -16.39 -4.24 -19.66
N SER A 35 -16.49 -5.54 -19.44
CA SER A 35 -15.84 -6.54 -20.30
C SER A 35 -16.40 -6.50 -21.72
N LYS A 36 -17.72 -6.39 -21.88
CA LYS A 36 -18.37 -6.24 -23.20
C LYS A 36 -17.92 -4.96 -23.90
N LEU A 37 -17.85 -3.84 -23.18
CA LEU A 37 -17.36 -2.57 -23.71
C LEU A 37 -15.92 -2.67 -24.20
N VAL A 38 -15.04 -3.30 -23.41
CA VAL A 38 -13.63 -3.50 -23.75
C VAL A 38 -13.47 -4.45 -24.94
N GLN A 39 -14.25 -5.54 -25.01
CA GLN A 39 -14.24 -6.45 -26.13
C GLN A 39 -14.72 -5.77 -27.42
N ALA A 40 -15.85 -5.06 -27.39
CA ALA A 40 -16.38 -4.33 -28.54
C ALA A 40 -15.36 -3.32 -29.08
N SER A 41 -14.66 -2.64 -28.22
CA SER A 41 -13.63 -1.66 -28.60
C SER A 41 -12.31 -2.31 -29.05
N ASN A 42 -12.02 -3.55 -28.68
CA ASN A 42 -10.84 -4.28 -29.13
C ASN A 42 -10.95 -4.77 -30.58
N HIS A 43 -12.15 -4.91 -31.13
CA HIS A 43 -12.37 -5.18 -32.55
C HIS A 43 -12.14 -3.93 -33.44
N GLY A 44 -12.22 -2.71 -32.86
CA GLY A 44 -11.79 -1.47 -33.50
C GLY A 44 -10.50 -0.97 -32.81
N GLN A 45 -9.40 -0.92 -33.53
CA GLN A 45 -8.05 -0.53 -33.07
C GLN A 45 -8.08 0.61 -32.04
N TRP A 46 -7.99 0.30 -30.76
CA TRP A 46 -7.93 1.31 -29.70
C TRP A 46 -6.63 2.12 -29.82
N LYS A 47 -6.77 3.40 -30.09
CA LYS A 47 -5.65 4.37 -30.16
C LYS A 47 -4.86 4.45 -28.83
N HIS A 48 -5.44 4.01 -27.71
CA HIS A 48 -4.83 4.10 -26.38
C HIS A 48 -4.14 2.81 -25.90
N LYS A 49 -4.13 1.72 -26.69
CA LYS A 49 -3.40 0.49 -26.35
C LYS A 49 -1.91 0.70 -26.01
N PRO A 50 -1.18 1.57 -26.75
CA PRO A 50 0.23 1.81 -26.41
C PRO A 50 0.42 2.42 -25.03
N VAL A 51 -0.42 3.42 -24.67
CA VAL A 51 -0.36 4.07 -23.34
C VAL A 51 -0.73 3.10 -22.23
N ALA A 52 -1.81 2.32 -22.39
CA ALA A 52 -2.18 1.29 -21.43
C ALA A 52 -1.09 0.22 -21.28
N GLY A 53 -0.42 -0.14 -22.38
CA GLY A 53 0.71 -1.05 -22.37
C GLY A 53 1.91 -0.51 -21.56
N LEU A 54 2.26 0.76 -21.76
CA LEU A 54 3.33 1.43 -21.01
C LEU A 54 2.99 1.50 -19.51
N LEU A 55 1.79 1.96 -19.17
CA LEU A 55 1.35 2.02 -17.77
C LEU A 55 1.38 0.65 -17.10
N SER A 56 0.93 -0.39 -17.82
CA SER A 56 0.97 -1.75 -17.34
C SER A 56 2.41 -2.24 -17.11
N HIS A 57 3.33 -1.95 -18.04
CA HIS A 57 4.72 -2.37 -17.96
C HIS A 57 5.42 -1.71 -16.79
N TYR A 58 5.41 -0.38 -16.72
CA TYR A 58 6.09 0.37 -15.65
C TYR A 58 5.43 0.25 -14.28
N GLY A 59 4.19 -0.23 -14.21
CA GLY A 59 3.49 -0.53 -12.96
C GLY A 59 3.68 -1.96 -12.44
N ASP A 60 4.49 -2.79 -13.10
CA ASP A 60 4.74 -4.16 -12.66
C ASP A 60 5.77 -4.21 -11.53
N TRP A 61 5.85 -5.38 -10.89
CA TRP A 61 6.69 -5.59 -9.71
C TRP A 61 8.19 -5.30 -9.95
N PRO A 62 8.83 -5.76 -11.06
CA PRO A 62 10.26 -5.52 -11.27
C PRO A 62 10.59 -4.03 -11.35
N GLU A 63 9.81 -3.27 -12.12
CA GLU A 63 10.03 -1.84 -12.31
C GLU A 63 9.83 -1.05 -11.02
N LEU A 64 8.83 -1.43 -10.21
CA LEU A 64 8.61 -0.85 -8.88
C LEU A 64 9.77 -1.17 -7.93
N MET A 65 10.37 -2.36 -8.01
CA MET A 65 11.54 -2.72 -7.20
C MET A 65 12.77 -1.93 -7.64
N VAL A 66 12.97 -1.74 -8.94
CA VAL A 66 14.08 -0.90 -9.46
C VAL A 66 13.90 0.56 -9.01
N LEU A 67 12.69 1.12 -9.17
CA LEU A 67 12.39 2.49 -8.73
C LEU A 67 12.59 2.67 -7.23
N GLY A 68 12.04 1.73 -6.45
CA GLY A 68 12.18 1.71 -4.99
C GLY A 68 13.63 1.57 -4.55
N GLY A 69 14.39 0.69 -5.22
CA GLY A 69 15.81 0.46 -4.95
C GLY A 69 16.67 1.68 -5.25
N ILE A 70 16.48 2.32 -6.40
CA ILE A 70 17.17 3.58 -6.74
C ILE A 70 16.85 4.66 -5.72
N GLY A 71 15.55 4.85 -5.40
CA GLY A 71 15.13 5.82 -4.38
C GLY A 71 15.73 5.52 -3.00
N PHE A 72 15.81 4.23 -2.62
CA PHE A 72 16.45 3.80 -1.37
C PHE A 72 17.95 4.15 -1.36
N LEU A 73 18.68 3.88 -2.42
CA LEU A 73 20.11 4.20 -2.53
C LEU A 73 20.35 5.71 -2.46
N VAL A 74 19.52 6.52 -3.12
CA VAL A 74 19.57 7.98 -3.03
C VAL A 74 19.31 8.45 -1.60
N ALA A 75 18.26 7.92 -0.96
CA ALA A 75 17.94 8.24 0.44
C ALA A 75 19.05 7.80 1.40
N TRP A 76 19.70 6.67 1.13
CA TRP A 76 20.86 6.19 1.88
C TRP A 76 22.06 7.12 1.71
N ARG A 77 22.37 7.52 0.50
CA ARG A 77 23.46 8.46 0.20
C ARG A 77 23.25 9.83 0.84
N LEU A 78 22.00 10.28 0.89
CA LEU A 78 21.59 11.53 1.54
C LEU A 78 21.38 11.38 3.07
N ARG A 79 21.66 10.21 3.63
CA ARG A 79 21.45 9.87 5.05
C ARG A 79 20.03 10.14 5.56
N ASN A 80 19.04 10.10 4.68
CA ASN A 80 17.64 10.34 5.02
C ASN A 80 16.94 9.05 5.44
N VAL A 81 17.06 8.70 6.74
CA VAL A 81 16.52 7.45 7.31
C VAL A 81 15.00 7.34 7.16
N ARG A 82 14.27 8.48 7.12
CA ARG A 82 12.81 8.46 6.94
C ARG A 82 12.45 7.87 5.57
N TRP A 83 13.07 8.36 4.49
CA TRP A 83 12.81 7.89 3.13
C TRP A 83 13.33 6.47 2.92
N GLN A 84 14.46 6.08 3.51
CA GLN A 84 14.95 4.70 3.46
C GLN A 84 13.92 3.73 4.01
N ARG A 85 13.37 4.01 5.20
CA ARG A 85 12.34 3.16 5.83
C ARG A 85 11.04 3.12 5.03
N LEU A 86 10.62 4.25 4.48
CA LEU A 86 9.41 4.34 3.68
C LEU A 86 9.53 3.52 2.41
N LEU A 87 10.62 3.67 1.66
CA LEU A 87 10.87 2.94 0.41
C LEU A 87 11.04 1.44 0.66
N LEU A 88 11.76 1.05 1.71
CA LEU A 88 11.87 -0.37 2.10
C LEU A 88 10.50 -0.96 2.45
N ALA A 89 9.69 -0.23 3.23
CA ALA A 89 8.35 -0.67 3.56
C ALA A 89 7.45 -0.79 2.31
N ALA A 90 7.56 0.14 1.36
CA ALA A 90 6.82 0.11 0.10
C ALA A 90 7.20 -1.10 -0.76
N MET A 91 8.49 -1.41 -0.88
CA MET A 91 8.96 -2.60 -1.59
C MET A 91 8.49 -3.89 -0.92
N ILE A 92 8.55 -3.99 0.41
CA ILE A 92 8.05 -5.15 1.16
C ILE A 92 6.54 -5.30 0.95
N ALA A 93 5.76 -4.22 1.09
CA ALA A 93 4.31 -4.27 0.94
C ALA A 93 3.90 -4.65 -0.49
N SER A 94 4.58 -4.11 -1.51
CA SER A 94 4.39 -4.48 -2.92
C SER A 94 4.63 -5.97 -3.15
N THR A 95 5.74 -6.49 -2.63
CA THR A 95 6.11 -7.91 -2.78
C THR A 95 5.10 -8.81 -2.08
N LEU A 96 4.74 -8.51 -0.82
CA LEU A 96 3.76 -9.31 -0.07
C LEU A 96 2.38 -9.29 -0.73
N ALA A 97 1.93 -8.13 -1.22
CA ALA A 97 0.66 -8.00 -1.92
C ALA A 97 0.66 -8.83 -3.22
N GLY A 98 1.73 -8.72 -4.02
CA GLY A 98 1.90 -9.51 -5.23
C GLY A 98 1.93 -11.01 -4.97
N MET A 99 2.66 -11.46 -3.94
CA MET A 99 2.70 -12.87 -3.54
C MET A 99 1.33 -13.39 -3.10
N THR A 100 0.63 -12.66 -2.23
CA THR A 100 -0.70 -13.04 -1.73
C THR A 100 -1.68 -13.24 -2.88
N VAL A 101 -1.71 -12.30 -3.83
CA VAL A 101 -2.59 -12.35 -4.99
C VAL A 101 -2.19 -13.47 -5.96
N ASN A 102 -0.89 -13.68 -6.20
CA ASN A 102 -0.44 -14.75 -7.08
C ASN A 102 -0.76 -16.14 -6.50
N LEU A 103 -0.64 -16.33 -5.19
CA LEU A 103 -1.07 -17.57 -4.53
C LEU A 103 -2.59 -17.80 -4.67
N SER A 104 -3.40 -16.74 -4.52
CA SER A 104 -4.87 -16.84 -4.71
C SER A 104 -5.24 -17.27 -6.14
N ARG A 105 -4.47 -16.84 -7.15
CA ARG A 105 -4.71 -17.24 -8.55
C ARG A 105 -4.60 -18.75 -8.81
N LEU A 106 -3.80 -19.45 -8.02
CA LEU A 106 -3.63 -20.90 -8.18
C LEU A 106 -4.93 -21.66 -7.93
N THR A 107 -5.90 -21.04 -7.24
CA THR A 107 -7.14 -21.68 -6.83
C THR A 107 -8.36 -21.23 -7.62
N THR A 108 -8.32 -20.07 -8.29
CA THR A 108 -9.51 -19.44 -8.85
C THR A 108 -9.84 -19.90 -10.27
N GLY A 109 -8.84 -20.05 -11.13
CA GLY A 109 -9.05 -20.42 -12.53
C GLY A 109 -10.01 -19.50 -13.28
N ARG A 110 -10.08 -18.22 -12.93
CA ARG A 110 -10.98 -17.26 -13.56
C ARG A 110 -10.48 -16.86 -14.94
N THR A 111 -11.35 -16.91 -15.95
CA THR A 111 -11.03 -16.49 -17.31
C THR A 111 -10.81 -14.98 -17.40
N ARG A 112 -9.87 -14.57 -18.26
CA ARG A 112 -9.65 -13.15 -18.58
C ARG A 112 -10.70 -12.65 -19.57
N PRO A 113 -11.10 -11.35 -19.50
CA PRO A 113 -12.05 -10.76 -20.47
C PRO A 113 -11.68 -11.01 -21.93
N ARG A 114 -10.37 -11.03 -22.26
CA ARG A 114 -9.87 -11.26 -23.63
C ARG A 114 -9.73 -12.73 -24.03
N ALA A 115 -9.93 -13.67 -23.12
CA ALA A 115 -9.79 -15.10 -23.40
C ALA A 115 -10.85 -15.55 -24.40
N VAL A 116 -10.48 -16.48 -25.28
CA VAL A 116 -11.41 -17.13 -26.22
C VAL A 116 -12.32 -18.13 -25.49
N ALA A 117 -11.85 -18.65 -24.35
CA ALA A 117 -12.63 -19.55 -23.51
C ALA A 117 -13.89 -18.86 -22.96
N GLU A 118 -14.93 -19.65 -22.74
CA GLU A 118 -16.15 -19.18 -22.09
C GLU A 118 -15.82 -18.49 -20.74
N GLN A 119 -16.50 -17.37 -20.46
CA GLN A 119 -16.26 -16.61 -19.24
C GLN A 119 -16.76 -17.38 -18.02
N GLY A 120 -15.89 -17.59 -17.04
CA GLY A 120 -16.27 -18.39 -15.86
C GLY A 120 -15.13 -18.59 -14.86
N TRP A 121 -15.44 -19.38 -13.86
CA TRP A 121 -14.55 -19.80 -12.78
C TRP A 121 -14.37 -21.32 -12.85
N TYR A 122 -13.19 -21.74 -13.26
CA TYR A 122 -12.90 -23.15 -13.52
C TYR A 122 -12.11 -23.84 -12.39
N GLY A 123 -11.61 -23.05 -11.44
CA GLY A 123 -10.73 -23.57 -10.40
C GLY A 123 -9.34 -23.95 -10.92
N PRO A 124 -8.58 -24.75 -10.17
CA PRO A 124 -7.21 -25.11 -10.54
C PRO A 124 -7.17 -26.16 -11.65
N LYS A 125 -8.30 -26.85 -11.95
CA LYS A 125 -8.36 -27.97 -12.92
C LYS A 125 -9.69 -27.95 -13.65
N ASN A 126 -9.67 -28.17 -14.96
CA ASN A 126 -10.86 -28.37 -15.80
C ASN A 126 -10.75 -29.71 -16.53
N GLY A 127 -11.58 -30.66 -16.15
CA GLY A 127 -11.45 -32.04 -16.59
C GLY A 127 -10.10 -32.64 -16.17
N GLU A 128 -9.30 -33.13 -17.10
CA GLU A 128 -7.96 -33.65 -16.84
C GLU A 128 -6.85 -32.60 -16.92
N LYS A 129 -7.15 -31.39 -17.39
CA LYS A 129 -6.15 -30.32 -17.62
C LYS A 129 -5.98 -29.43 -16.41
N TRP A 130 -4.73 -29.27 -15.97
CA TRP A 130 -4.37 -28.24 -14.98
C TRP A 130 -4.38 -26.84 -15.60
N LEU A 131 -5.04 -25.90 -14.94
CA LEU A 131 -5.15 -24.51 -15.37
C LEU A 131 -4.16 -23.58 -14.65
N ILE A 132 -3.40 -24.13 -13.70
CA ILE A 132 -2.39 -23.40 -12.94
C ILE A 132 -1.32 -22.88 -13.92
N GLY A 133 -1.06 -21.58 -13.91
CA GLY A 133 -0.07 -20.95 -14.79
C GLY A 133 -0.56 -20.68 -16.22
N VAL A 134 -1.76 -21.14 -16.61
CA VAL A 134 -2.34 -20.84 -17.92
C VAL A 134 -2.85 -19.40 -17.93
N ALA A 135 -2.27 -18.56 -18.82
CA ALA A 135 -2.49 -17.13 -18.81
C ALA A 135 -3.97 -16.73 -18.87
N ASP A 136 -4.77 -17.40 -19.68
CA ASP A 136 -6.19 -17.06 -19.90
C ASP A 136 -7.09 -17.38 -18.70
N PHE A 137 -6.64 -18.25 -17.79
CA PHE A 137 -7.36 -18.63 -16.58
C PHE A 137 -6.78 -18.01 -15.31
N ASN A 138 -5.91 -17.04 -15.44
CA ASN A 138 -5.22 -16.35 -14.35
C ASN A 138 -5.70 -14.89 -14.17
N SER A 139 -7.05 -14.68 -14.17
CA SER A 139 -7.59 -13.32 -14.06
C SER A 139 -7.66 -12.82 -12.61
N PHE A 140 -8.22 -13.60 -11.69
CA PHE A 140 -8.55 -13.11 -10.34
C PHE A 140 -7.55 -13.59 -9.28
N PRO A 141 -7.09 -12.65 -8.46
CA PRO A 141 -7.11 -11.19 -8.55
C PRO A 141 -5.95 -10.62 -9.40
N SER A 142 -5.93 -9.29 -9.65
CA SER A 142 -4.91 -8.64 -10.50
C SER A 142 -3.56 -8.46 -9.81
N GLY A 143 -2.49 -9.10 -10.31
CA GLY A 143 -1.13 -9.00 -9.76
C GLY A 143 -0.52 -7.61 -9.88
N HIS A 144 -0.57 -6.99 -11.07
CA HIS A 144 -0.05 -5.63 -11.30
C HIS A 144 -0.74 -4.59 -10.40
N THR A 145 -2.06 -4.73 -10.22
CA THR A 145 -2.80 -3.87 -9.29
C THR A 145 -2.34 -4.06 -7.86
N ALA A 146 -2.16 -5.32 -7.43
CA ALA A 146 -1.70 -5.62 -6.07
C ALA A 146 -0.32 -5.03 -5.79
N THR A 147 0.63 -5.17 -6.71
CA THR A 147 1.99 -4.64 -6.54
C THR A 147 2.00 -3.12 -6.54
N ALA A 148 1.28 -2.47 -7.47
CA ALA A 148 1.19 -1.02 -7.55
C ALA A 148 0.51 -0.41 -6.31
N PHE A 149 -0.63 -0.96 -5.86
CA PHE A 149 -1.33 -0.47 -4.66
C PHE A 149 -0.61 -0.83 -3.36
N GLY A 150 0.10 -1.95 -3.31
CA GLY A 150 0.97 -2.30 -2.18
C GLY A 150 2.10 -1.29 -1.99
N PHE A 151 2.74 -0.91 -3.09
CA PHE A 151 3.78 0.12 -3.10
C PHE A 151 3.21 1.50 -2.73
N ALA A 152 2.17 1.95 -3.42
CA ALA A 152 1.54 3.26 -3.24
C ALA A 152 0.88 3.42 -1.87
N GLY A 153 0.28 2.35 -1.32
CA GLY A 153 -0.41 2.37 -0.04
C GLY A 153 0.49 2.74 1.13
N VAL A 154 1.76 2.33 1.12
CA VAL A 154 2.71 2.75 2.16
C VAL A 154 2.94 4.25 2.12
N PHE A 155 3.03 4.86 0.93
CA PHE A 155 3.13 6.32 0.81
C PHE A 155 1.86 7.00 1.31
N LEU A 156 0.68 6.45 1.02
CA LEU A 156 -0.59 6.99 1.50
C LEU A 156 -0.63 7.08 3.03
N PHE A 157 -0.16 6.06 3.74
CA PHE A 157 -0.17 6.02 5.21
C PHE A 157 1.00 6.77 5.86
N ALA A 158 2.13 6.90 5.16
CA ALA A 158 3.36 7.49 5.70
C ALA A 158 3.55 8.98 5.34
N ALA A 159 3.12 9.38 4.16
CA ALA A 159 3.31 10.69 3.56
C ALA A 159 2.12 11.04 2.65
N PRO A 160 0.95 11.44 3.19
CA PRO A 160 -0.32 11.52 2.46
C PRO A 160 -0.27 12.35 1.17
N GLY A 161 0.50 13.45 1.14
CA GLY A 161 0.65 14.27 -0.08
C GLY A 161 1.28 13.50 -1.25
N TRP A 162 2.37 12.79 -1.01
CA TRP A 162 2.98 11.89 -2.00
C TRP A 162 2.14 10.64 -2.23
N GLY A 163 1.44 10.19 -1.19
CA GLY A 163 0.57 9.03 -1.23
C GLY A 163 -0.60 9.21 -2.19
N LEU A 164 -1.23 10.38 -2.22
CA LEU A 164 -2.31 10.65 -3.16
C LEU A 164 -1.82 10.54 -4.62
N LEU A 165 -0.67 11.12 -4.94
CA LEU A 165 -0.06 11.00 -6.26
C LEU A 165 0.25 9.52 -6.60
N ALA A 166 0.82 8.79 -5.65
CA ALA A 166 1.14 7.37 -5.83
C ALA A 166 -0.13 6.51 -6.06
N ILE A 167 -1.23 6.80 -5.36
CA ILE A 167 -2.53 6.13 -5.57
C ILE A 167 -3.11 6.47 -6.95
N VAL A 168 -3.00 7.70 -7.43
CA VAL A 168 -3.43 8.08 -8.79
C VAL A 168 -2.66 7.26 -9.83
N VAL A 169 -1.33 7.14 -9.68
CA VAL A 169 -0.51 6.32 -10.59
C VAL A 169 -0.90 4.84 -10.50
N ALA A 170 -1.06 4.28 -9.29
CA ALA A 170 -1.50 2.90 -9.10
C ALA A 170 -2.89 2.65 -9.72
N SER A 171 -3.79 3.63 -9.63
CA SER A 171 -5.12 3.56 -10.28
C SER A 171 -5.01 3.57 -11.81
N ALA A 172 -4.11 4.36 -12.37
CA ALA A 172 -3.84 4.35 -13.81
C ALA A 172 -3.30 2.98 -14.29
N VAL A 173 -2.40 2.35 -13.50
CA VAL A 173 -1.96 0.97 -13.75
C VAL A 173 -3.14 0.01 -13.70
N ALA A 174 -3.99 0.09 -12.67
CA ALA A 174 -5.17 -0.75 -12.50
C ALA A 174 -6.15 -0.64 -13.67
N ILE A 175 -6.47 0.59 -14.10
CA ILE A 175 -7.34 0.86 -15.25
C ILE A 175 -6.71 0.32 -16.54
N SER A 176 -5.39 0.44 -16.71
CA SER A 176 -4.71 -0.11 -17.89
C SER A 176 -4.92 -1.63 -18.03
N ARG A 177 -5.02 -2.36 -16.90
CA ARG A 177 -5.27 -3.82 -16.91
C ARG A 177 -6.67 -4.16 -17.41
N ILE A 178 -7.66 -3.32 -17.08
CA ILE A 178 -9.03 -3.47 -17.59
C ILE A 178 -9.05 -3.16 -19.09
N LEU A 179 -8.48 -2.04 -19.51
CA LEU A 179 -8.44 -1.61 -20.91
C LEU A 179 -7.72 -2.61 -21.83
N LEU A 180 -6.71 -3.31 -21.34
CA LEU A 180 -6.02 -4.38 -22.06
C LEU A 180 -6.81 -5.71 -22.10
N GLY A 181 -8.01 -5.76 -21.50
CA GLY A 181 -8.80 -6.99 -21.38
C GLY A 181 -8.11 -8.09 -20.56
N ALA A 182 -7.13 -7.72 -19.74
CA ALA A 182 -6.38 -8.67 -18.93
C ALA A 182 -7.10 -9.04 -17.63
N HIS A 183 -7.92 -8.14 -17.11
CA HIS A 183 -8.61 -8.28 -15.83
C HIS A 183 -10.01 -7.66 -15.87
N HIS A 184 -10.92 -8.22 -15.07
CA HIS A 184 -12.23 -7.64 -14.80
C HIS A 184 -12.13 -6.53 -13.73
N PRO A 185 -13.11 -5.60 -13.64
CA PRO A 185 -13.17 -4.61 -12.56
C PRO A 185 -13.06 -5.23 -11.16
N SER A 186 -13.73 -6.34 -10.90
CA SER A 186 -13.68 -7.02 -9.60
C SER A 186 -12.29 -7.58 -9.28
N ASP A 187 -11.51 -8.06 -10.28
CA ASP A 187 -10.13 -8.51 -10.09
C ASP A 187 -9.23 -7.38 -9.57
N VAL A 188 -9.47 -6.19 -10.12
CA VAL A 188 -8.71 -4.98 -9.83
C VAL A 188 -9.08 -4.41 -8.45
N ILE A 189 -10.37 -4.26 -8.17
CA ILE A 189 -10.84 -3.72 -6.88
C ILE A 189 -10.45 -4.63 -5.73
N THR A 190 -10.61 -5.94 -5.89
CA THR A 190 -10.18 -6.92 -4.88
C THR A 190 -8.68 -6.83 -4.62
N ALA A 191 -7.86 -6.80 -5.68
CA ALA A 191 -6.41 -6.70 -5.55
C ALA A 191 -5.98 -5.40 -4.87
N ALA A 192 -6.57 -4.25 -5.23
CA ALA A 192 -6.29 -2.96 -4.60
C ALA A 192 -6.64 -2.96 -3.10
N THR A 193 -7.80 -3.51 -2.75
CA THR A 193 -8.27 -3.60 -1.36
C THR A 193 -7.34 -4.45 -0.49
N VAL A 194 -6.99 -5.65 -0.97
CA VAL A 194 -6.05 -6.55 -0.28
C VAL A 194 -4.68 -5.88 -0.13
N ALA A 195 -4.18 -5.26 -1.20
CA ALA A 195 -2.88 -4.60 -1.21
C ALA A 195 -2.82 -3.40 -0.24
N LEU A 196 -3.87 -2.58 -0.17
CA LEU A 196 -3.95 -1.48 0.80
C LEU A 196 -3.97 -2.00 2.24
N GLY A 197 -4.68 -3.09 2.52
CA GLY A 197 -4.65 -3.75 3.82
C GLY A 197 -3.24 -4.22 4.21
N ILE A 198 -2.52 -4.87 3.28
CA ILE A 198 -1.13 -5.30 3.48
C ILE A 198 -0.21 -4.10 3.69
N ALA A 199 -0.33 -3.05 2.87
CA ALA A 199 0.46 -1.83 3.00
C ALA A 199 0.26 -1.16 4.36
N TRP A 200 -0.99 -1.10 4.85
CA TRP A 200 -1.30 -0.59 6.18
C TRP A 200 -0.63 -1.41 7.28
N LEU A 201 -0.71 -2.75 7.23
CA LEU A 201 -0.07 -3.64 8.20
C LEU A 201 1.45 -3.48 8.20
N VAL A 202 2.07 -3.48 7.02
CA VAL A 202 3.53 -3.30 6.87
C VAL A 202 3.96 -1.95 7.44
N TRP A 203 3.23 -0.88 7.13
CA TRP A 203 3.55 0.46 7.64
C TRP A 203 3.36 0.57 9.15
N GLU A 204 2.28 0.01 9.70
CA GLU A 204 2.07 -0.03 11.15
C GLU A 204 3.20 -0.77 11.87
N PHE A 205 3.64 -1.90 11.34
CA PHE A 205 4.70 -2.70 11.93
C PHE A 205 6.08 -2.00 11.86
N LEU A 206 6.46 -1.50 10.69
CA LEU A 206 7.77 -0.85 10.48
C LEU A 206 7.81 0.61 10.98
N GLY A 207 6.74 1.35 10.78
CA GLY A 207 6.65 2.76 11.17
C GLY A 207 6.62 2.98 12.68
N ARG A 208 6.07 2.05 13.45
CA ARG A 208 6.06 2.10 14.92
C ARG A 208 7.44 1.90 15.52
N ARG A 209 8.22 0.96 15.00
CA ARG A 209 9.61 0.78 15.45
C ARG A 209 10.41 2.08 15.33
N GLY A 210 10.26 2.82 14.24
CA GLY A 210 10.93 4.12 14.06
C GLY A 210 10.43 5.25 14.97
N ARG A 211 9.22 5.17 15.51
CA ARG A 211 8.69 6.13 16.53
C ARG A 211 9.25 5.82 17.91
N VAL A 212 9.31 4.54 18.28
CA VAL A 212 9.89 4.09 19.56
C VAL A 212 11.38 4.42 19.63
N ASP A 213 12.15 4.15 18.56
CA ASP A 213 13.58 4.46 18.52
C ASP A 213 13.85 5.97 18.66
N ARG A 214 12.97 6.83 18.14
CA ARG A 214 13.08 8.30 18.32
C ARG A 214 12.73 8.74 19.73
N ALA A 215 11.71 8.14 20.34
CA ALA A 215 11.33 8.45 21.72
C ALA A 215 12.42 8.02 22.73
N ILE A 216 13.12 6.91 22.46
CA ILE A 216 14.21 6.44 23.28
C ILE A 216 15.48 7.31 23.10
N ARG A 217 15.72 7.82 21.87
CA ARG A 217 16.91 8.65 21.56
C ARG A 217 16.77 10.12 21.92
N GLN A 218 15.58 10.62 22.28
CA GLN A 218 15.42 11.93 22.88
C GLN A 218 15.64 11.81 24.40
N PRO A 219 16.84 12.12 24.95
CA PRO A 219 17.02 12.14 26.39
C PRO A 219 16.11 13.24 26.95
N ARG A 220 15.54 12.97 28.11
CA ARG A 220 14.75 13.90 28.92
C ARG A 220 15.57 15.20 29.21
N ILE A 221 15.61 16.12 28.27
CA ILE A 221 16.22 17.44 28.47
C ILE A 221 15.34 18.32 29.37
N SER A 222 14.06 17.97 29.52
CA SER A 222 13.07 18.80 30.24
C SER A 222 13.28 18.89 31.76
N ILE A 223 13.93 17.92 32.40
CA ILE A 223 14.05 17.92 33.89
C ILE A 223 15.22 18.79 34.38
N LYS A 224 16.22 19.07 33.54
CA LYS A 224 17.38 19.85 33.94
C LYS A 224 17.13 21.36 33.86
N GLN A 225 16.24 21.81 33.01
CA GLN A 225 15.86 23.24 32.92
C GLN A 225 14.94 23.68 34.07
N GLU A 226 14.06 22.80 34.53
CA GLU A 226 13.20 23.14 35.68
C GLU A 226 14.00 23.24 37.02
N ARG A 227 15.05 22.41 37.18
CA ARG A 227 15.91 22.50 38.37
C ARG A 227 16.83 23.75 38.39
N SER A 228 17.20 24.27 37.23
CA SER A 228 18.02 25.47 37.15
C SER A 228 17.22 26.78 37.39
N SER A 229 15.92 26.74 37.06
CA SER A 229 15.03 27.89 37.33
C SER A 229 14.53 27.97 38.77
N VAL A 230 14.56 26.85 39.51
CA VAL A 230 14.17 26.82 40.96
C VAL A 230 15.34 27.23 41.88
N SER A 231 16.60 27.17 41.41
CA SER A 231 17.75 27.55 42.22
C SER A 231 18.15 29.04 42.16
N SER A 232 17.42 29.83 41.42
CA SER A 232 17.65 31.30 41.30
C SER A 232 16.61 32.15 42.03
N THR A 233 16.12 31.68 43.17
CA THR A 233 15.37 32.59 44.07
C THR A 233 16.36 33.56 44.69
N PRO A 234 16.17 34.88 44.55
CA PRO A 234 17.06 35.87 45.17
C PRO A 234 17.00 35.73 46.70
N GLN A 235 18.17 35.61 47.32
CA GLN A 235 18.28 35.75 48.77
C GLN A 235 17.77 37.14 49.19
N GLU A 236 16.77 37.15 50.04
CA GLU A 236 16.25 38.32 50.72
C GLU A 236 17.40 38.96 51.54
N PRO A 237 17.64 40.26 51.46
CA PRO A 237 18.71 40.91 52.26
C PRO A 237 18.33 40.86 53.75
N ASP A 238 19.25 40.28 54.55
CA ASP A 238 19.19 40.30 56.03
C ASP A 238 19.32 41.73 56.57
N ASP A 239 18.15 42.31 56.86
CA ASP A 239 18.05 43.60 57.53
C ASP A 239 18.03 43.39 59.05
N ARG A 240 19.19 42.99 59.61
CA ARG A 240 19.46 43.03 61.03
C ARG A 240 20.67 43.85 61.31
N GLY A 241 20.48 45.08 61.66
CA GLY A 241 21.55 45.85 62.28
C GLY A 241 21.50 47.35 62.15
N ARG A 242 20.52 47.97 62.76
CA ARG A 242 20.69 49.39 63.23
C ARG A 242 19.72 49.79 64.35
N GLN A 243 20.01 49.29 65.55
CA GLN A 243 19.65 50.05 66.74
C GLN A 243 20.97 50.34 67.42
N ASP A 244 20.97 51.56 67.93
CA ASP A 244 21.95 52.21 68.81
C ASP A 244 22.98 53.19 68.16
N ARG A 245 22.61 54.45 68.05
CA ARG A 245 23.02 55.66 68.79
C ARG A 245 22.45 56.89 68.17
#